data_c2c9429af82c7001fac5190a81fa6273
#
_entry.id   c2c9429af82c7001fac5190a81fa6273
#
_cell.length_a   1.000
_cell.length_b   1.000
_cell.length_c   1.000
_cell.angle_alpha   90.00
_cell.angle_beta   90.00
_cell.angle_gamma   90.00
#
_symmetry.space_group_name_H-M   'P 1'
#
loop_
_entity.id
_entity.type
_entity.pdbx_description
1 polymer ?
#
loop_
_entity_poly.entity_id
_entity_poly.type
_entity_poly.pdbx_seq_one_letter_code
_entity_poly.pdbx_strand_id
1 'polypeptide(L)'
;ALHDEPVVNVDVLTYAANPKTLASLAGDSRYVFERADICDRAEIDAILAKYQPRAVVHFAAESHVDRSIHGPMAFMQTNVIGTGTLLEASRNYWKALSGEQAANFRFLHVSTDEVFGSLGPGDDKFTENSQYQPNSPYSASKAGSDHLARAYFHTYGMPVLVTNCSNNYGPR
;
A
#
# COMPACT_ATOMS: atom_id res chain seq x y z
N ALA A 1 -17.35 -7.23 -10.85
CA ALA A 1 -15.98 -6.93 -11.26
C ALA A 1 -16.00 -6.33 -12.66
N LEU A 2 -15.29 -5.23 -12.88
CA LEU A 2 -15.22 -4.55 -14.18
C LEU A 2 -14.26 -5.26 -15.15
N HIS A 3 -13.45 -6.19 -14.65
CA HIS A 3 -12.42 -6.92 -15.42
C HIS A 3 -12.37 -8.38 -14.96
N ASP A 4 -11.98 -9.28 -15.86
CA ASP A 4 -11.85 -10.71 -15.60
C ASP A 4 -10.49 -11.11 -14.99
N GLU A 5 -9.76 -10.16 -14.43
CA GLU A 5 -8.46 -10.43 -13.85
C GLU A 5 -8.57 -11.06 -12.45
N PRO A 6 -7.74 -12.06 -12.16
CA PRO A 6 -7.65 -12.62 -10.82
C PRO A 6 -7.02 -11.64 -9.83
N VAL A 7 -7.48 -11.69 -8.58
CA VAL A 7 -6.99 -10.87 -7.48
C VAL A 7 -6.51 -11.76 -6.35
N VAL A 8 -5.28 -11.55 -5.92
CA VAL A 8 -4.74 -12.14 -4.70
C VAL A 8 -4.81 -11.08 -3.60
N ASN A 9 -5.68 -11.30 -2.62
CA ASN A 9 -5.81 -10.44 -1.45
C ASN A 9 -4.87 -10.94 -0.35
N VAL A 10 -3.91 -10.11 0.04
CA VAL A 10 -2.95 -10.40 1.12
C VAL A 10 -3.28 -9.54 2.32
N ASP A 11 -3.55 -10.15 3.46
CA ASP A 11 -3.88 -9.45 4.70
C ASP A 11 -3.42 -10.27 5.92
N VAL A 12 -2.85 -9.60 6.91
CA VAL A 12 -2.40 -10.25 8.16
C VAL A 12 -3.55 -10.53 9.12
N LEU A 13 -4.73 -9.93 8.86
CA LEU A 13 -5.94 -10.00 9.70
C LEU A 13 -5.70 -9.46 11.12
N THR A 14 -5.34 -8.18 11.20
CA THR A 14 -5.24 -7.47 12.48
C THR A 14 -6.63 -7.17 13.07
N TYR A 15 -6.67 -6.41 14.16
CA TYR A 15 -7.91 -5.99 14.83
C TYR A 15 -8.91 -5.25 13.93
N ALA A 16 -8.43 -4.60 12.87
CA ALA A 16 -9.27 -3.84 11.93
C ALA A 16 -9.87 -4.72 10.82
N ALA A 17 -9.42 -5.95 10.69
CA ALA A 17 -9.86 -6.84 9.62
C ALA A 17 -11.32 -7.28 9.80
N ASN A 18 -12.08 -7.24 8.71
CA ASN A 18 -13.44 -7.78 8.66
C ASN A 18 -13.59 -8.73 7.46
N PRO A 19 -13.32 -10.04 7.63
CA PRO A 19 -13.43 -11.01 6.53
C PRO A 19 -14.84 -11.09 5.92
N LYS A 20 -15.87 -10.68 6.65
CA LYS A 20 -17.25 -10.68 6.14
C LYS A 20 -17.48 -9.68 5.00
N THR A 21 -16.66 -8.63 4.91
CA THR A 21 -16.75 -7.63 3.84
C THR A 21 -16.58 -8.26 2.45
N LEU A 22 -15.76 -9.30 2.34
CA LEU A 22 -15.47 -10.02 1.09
C LEU A 22 -16.19 -11.37 0.98
N ALA A 23 -17.14 -11.68 1.87
CA ALA A 23 -17.87 -12.95 1.86
C ALA A 23 -18.60 -13.23 0.53
N SER A 24 -18.99 -12.18 -0.20
CA SER A 24 -19.62 -12.31 -1.53
C SER A 24 -18.66 -12.83 -2.61
N LEU A 25 -17.35 -12.83 -2.36
CA LEU A 25 -16.34 -13.36 -3.26
C LEU A 25 -15.94 -14.81 -2.92
N ALA A 26 -16.53 -15.38 -1.86
CA ALA A 26 -16.30 -16.77 -1.49
C ALA A 26 -16.77 -17.69 -2.63
N GLY A 27 -15.85 -18.47 -3.17
CA GLY A 27 -16.12 -19.36 -4.30
C GLY A 27 -15.91 -18.75 -5.70
N ASP A 28 -15.58 -17.47 -5.82
CA ASP A 28 -15.11 -16.91 -7.11
C ASP A 28 -13.67 -17.38 -7.36
N SER A 29 -13.45 -18.14 -8.43
CA SER A 29 -12.13 -18.68 -8.79
C SER A 29 -11.08 -17.61 -9.10
N ARG A 30 -11.50 -16.37 -9.32
CA ARG A 30 -10.62 -15.23 -9.56
C ARG A 30 -10.15 -14.55 -8.25
N TYR A 31 -10.72 -14.92 -7.11
CA TYR A 31 -10.35 -14.37 -5.80
C TYR A 31 -9.58 -15.39 -4.99
N VAL A 32 -8.37 -15.03 -4.57
CA VAL A 32 -7.55 -15.82 -3.68
C VAL A 32 -7.22 -14.99 -2.45
N PHE A 33 -7.30 -15.59 -1.28
CA PHE A 33 -6.87 -14.99 -0.03
C PHE A 33 -5.59 -15.68 0.47
N GLU A 34 -4.56 -14.88 0.76
CA GLU A 34 -3.33 -15.31 1.42
C GLU A 34 -3.18 -14.54 2.74
N ARG A 35 -3.00 -15.25 3.83
CA ARG A 35 -2.72 -14.61 5.12
C ARG A 35 -1.22 -14.44 5.28
N ALA A 36 -0.75 -13.19 5.18
CA ALA A 36 0.67 -12.86 5.34
C ALA A 36 0.85 -11.43 5.87
N ASP A 37 1.96 -11.19 6.56
CA ASP A 37 2.39 -9.87 6.99
C ASP A 37 3.32 -9.26 5.93
N ILE A 38 3.07 -8.02 5.51
CA ILE A 38 3.96 -7.29 4.59
C ILE A 38 5.37 -7.08 5.15
N CYS A 39 5.54 -7.21 6.47
CA CYS A 39 6.84 -7.19 7.13
C CYS A 39 7.61 -8.51 6.99
N ASP A 40 6.94 -9.62 6.66
CA ASP A 40 7.60 -10.91 6.42
C ASP A 40 8.06 -11.02 4.97
N ARG A 41 9.34 -10.77 4.78
CA ARG A 41 9.95 -10.79 3.46
C ARG A 41 9.82 -12.14 2.76
N ALA A 42 10.00 -13.24 3.48
CA ALA A 42 9.98 -14.58 2.89
C ALA A 42 8.58 -14.97 2.40
N GLU A 43 7.54 -14.63 3.19
CA GLU A 43 6.15 -14.84 2.79
C GLU A 43 5.80 -14.03 1.54
N ILE A 44 6.17 -12.75 1.49
CA ILE A 44 5.91 -11.89 0.33
C ILE A 44 6.65 -12.37 -0.92
N ASP A 45 7.92 -12.73 -0.81
CA ASP A 45 8.68 -13.30 -1.94
C ASP A 45 8.02 -14.58 -2.48
N ALA A 46 7.54 -15.47 -1.60
CA ALA A 46 6.83 -16.69 -1.98
C ALA A 46 5.50 -16.40 -2.70
N ILE A 47 4.73 -15.42 -2.22
CA ILE A 47 3.46 -14.99 -2.83
C ILE A 47 3.71 -14.41 -4.23
N LEU A 48 4.67 -13.52 -4.38
CA LEU A 48 5.02 -12.93 -5.68
C LEU A 48 5.50 -13.99 -6.68
N ALA A 49 6.31 -14.94 -6.24
CA ALA A 49 6.77 -16.05 -7.08
C ALA A 49 5.63 -16.99 -7.50
N LYS A 50 4.69 -17.29 -6.59
CA LYS A 50 3.55 -18.18 -6.81
C LYS A 50 2.54 -17.61 -7.80
N TYR A 51 2.18 -16.34 -7.64
CA TYR A 51 1.07 -15.74 -8.37
C TYR A 51 1.49 -14.87 -9.55
N GLN A 52 2.74 -14.47 -9.63
CA GLN A 52 3.33 -13.68 -10.72
C GLN A 52 2.47 -12.46 -11.14
N PRO A 53 2.12 -11.57 -10.20
CA PRO A 53 1.20 -10.48 -10.46
C PRO A 53 1.78 -9.47 -11.46
N ARG A 54 0.92 -8.91 -12.33
CA ARG A 54 1.29 -7.77 -13.19
C ARG A 54 1.30 -6.43 -12.44
N ALA A 55 0.66 -6.39 -11.28
CA ALA A 55 0.63 -5.19 -10.44
C ALA A 55 0.51 -5.54 -8.96
N VAL A 56 1.08 -4.70 -8.12
CA VAL A 56 0.89 -4.69 -6.67
C VAL A 56 0.14 -3.41 -6.30
N VAL A 57 -0.98 -3.55 -5.58
CA VAL A 57 -1.74 -2.42 -5.05
C VAL A 57 -1.63 -2.47 -3.52
N HIS A 58 -0.89 -1.53 -2.96
CA HIS A 58 -0.52 -1.54 -1.56
C HIS A 58 -1.45 -0.66 -0.72
N PHE A 59 -2.46 -1.31 -0.10
CA PHE A 59 -3.37 -0.70 0.87
C PHE A 59 -3.00 -0.99 2.33
N ALA A 60 -2.16 -2.00 2.57
CA ALA A 60 -1.87 -2.45 3.92
C ALA A 60 -1.22 -1.34 4.75
N ALA A 61 -1.84 -0.99 5.86
CA ALA A 61 -1.36 0.05 6.77
C ALA A 61 -2.03 -0.05 8.14
N GLU A 62 -1.35 0.41 9.17
CA GLU A 62 -2.00 0.91 10.36
C GLU A 62 -2.55 2.31 10.05
N SER A 63 -3.86 2.55 10.24
CA SER A 63 -4.55 3.75 9.74
C SER A 63 -5.31 4.57 10.79
N HIS A 64 -5.53 4.06 12.02
CA HIS A 64 -6.28 4.77 13.04
C HIS A 64 -5.44 5.84 13.73
N VAL A 65 -5.64 7.12 13.41
CA VAL A 65 -4.85 8.25 13.90
C VAL A 65 -4.73 8.27 15.43
N ASP A 66 -5.86 8.15 16.16
CA ASP A 66 -5.85 8.14 17.63
C ASP A 66 -4.97 7.04 18.23
N ARG A 67 -4.96 5.86 17.61
CA ARG A 67 -4.09 4.76 18.02
C ARG A 67 -2.62 5.08 17.80
N SER A 68 -2.30 5.85 16.75
CA SER A 68 -0.92 6.25 16.48
C SER A 68 -0.34 7.15 17.59
N ILE A 69 -1.19 7.92 18.26
CA ILE A 69 -0.78 8.78 19.39
C ILE A 69 -0.36 7.94 20.60
N HIS A 70 -1.06 6.85 20.87
CA HIS A 70 -0.79 5.99 22.02
C HIS A 70 0.26 4.90 21.75
N GLY A 71 0.42 4.45 20.50
CA GLY A 71 1.32 3.38 20.11
C GLY A 71 1.99 3.60 18.74
N PRO A 72 2.84 4.64 18.60
CA PRO A 72 3.37 5.04 17.29
C PRO A 72 4.26 3.99 16.63
N MET A 73 4.91 3.14 17.41
CA MET A 73 5.87 2.17 16.88
C MET A 73 5.24 1.11 15.98
N ALA A 74 3.98 0.72 16.22
CA ALA A 74 3.25 -0.18 15.33
C ALA A 74 3.07 0.44 13.93
N PHE A 75 2.83 1.75 13.88
CA PHE A 75 2.71 2.50 12.63
C PHE A 75 4.05 2.58 11.89
N MET A 76 5.15 2.79 12.60
CA MET A 76 6.48 2.76 11.98
C MET A 76 6.80 1.37 11.43
N GLN A 77 6.51 0.32 12.20
CA GLN A 77 6.75 -1.05 11.77
C GLN A 77 5.94 -1.39 10.51
N THR A 78 4.63 -1.20 10.53
CA THR A 78 3.77 -1.57 9.40
C THR A 78 3.94 -0.62 8.21
N ASN A 79 3.82 0.70 8.44
CA ASN A 79 3.72 1.65 7.34
C ASN A 79 5.08 1.98 6.72
N VAL A 80 6.16 1.97 7.50
CA VAL A 80 7.51 2.30 6.97
C VAL A 80 8.27 1.02 6.65
N ILE A 81 8.48 0.15 7.65
CA ILE A 81 9.30 -1.07 7.46
C ILE A 81 8.56 -2.05 6.56
N GLY A 82 7.25 -2.30 6.79
CA GLY A 82 6.44 -3.17 5.95
C GLY A 82 6.38 -2.71 4.50
N THR A 83 6.17 -1.40 4.26
CA THR A 83 6.22 -0.84 2.90
C THR A 83 7.61 -1.02 2.27
N GLY A 84 8.68 -0.77 3.02
CA GLY A 84 10.05 -0.99 2.53
C GLY A 84 10.31 -2.45 2.15
N THR A 85 9.84 -3.38 2.98
CA THR A 85 9.92 -4.83 2.72
C THR A 85 9.17 -5.22 1.45
N LEU A 86 7.93 -4.73 1.30
CA LEU A 86 7.10 -5.00 0.12
C LEU A 86 7.69 -4.39 -1.16
N LEU A 87 8.23 -3.17 -1.09
CA LEU A 87 8.93 -2.52 -2.20
C LEU A 87 10.16 -3.32 -2.63
N GLU A 88 10.97 -3.77 -1.68
CA GLU A 88 12.19 -4.54 -2.00
C GLU A 88 11.86 -5.93 -2.58
N ALA A 89 10.83 -6.61 -2.06
CA ALA A 89 10.34 -7.85 -2.62
C ALA A 89 9.84 -7.64 -4.06
N SER A 90 9.00 -6.61 -4.25
CA SER A 90 8.45 -6.26 -5.57
C SER A 90 9.54 -5.85 -6.57
N ARG A 91 10.59 -5.14 -6.12
CA ARG A 91 11.73 -4.77 -6.95
C ARG A 91 12.49 -6.01 -7.45
N ASN A 92 12.75 -6.97 -6.56
CA ASN A 92 13.45 -8.20 -6.94
C ASN A 92 12.60 -9.04 -7.89
N TYR A 93 11.31 -9.16 -7.63
CA TYR A 93 10.37 -9.79 -8.54
C TYR A 93 10.36 -9.10 -9.92
N TRP A 94 10.17 -7.78 -9.97
CA TRP A 94 10.15 -7.00 -11.21
C TRP A 94 11.45 -7.14 -12.01
N LYS A 95 12.61 -7.14 -11.37
CA LYS A 95 13.91 -7.34 -12.04
C LYS A 95 14.06 -8.72 -12.68
N ALA A 96 13.35 -9.71 -12.19
CA ALA A 96 13.35 -11.05 -12.78
C ALA A 96 12.39 -11.18 -13.98
N LEU A 97 11.47 -10.22 -14.16
CA LEU A 97 10.60 -10.16 -15.33
C LEU A 97 11.37 -9.70 -16.56
N SER A 98 10.86 -10.05 -17.73
CA SER A 98 11.45 -9.68 -19.02
C SER A 98 10.42 -9.15 -20.01
N GLY A 99 10.88 -8.38 -21.00
CA GLY A 99 10.06 -7.91 -22.10
C GLY A 99 8.80 -7.17 -21.65
N GLU A 100 7.66 -7.58 -22.20
CA GLU A 100 6.36 -6.94 -21.95
C GLU A 100 5.90 -7.05 -20.49
N GLN A 101 6.22 -8.14 -19.80
CA GLN A 101 5.87 -8.31 -18.38
C GLN A 101 6.53 -7.24 -17.50
N ALA A 102 7.83 -6.99 -17.70
CA ALA A 102 8.56 -5.94 -16.97
C ALA A 102 8.03 -4.54 -17.32
N ALA A 103 7.71 -4.30 -18.60
CA ALA A 103 7.19 -3.01 -19.08
C ALA A 103 5.79 -2.70 -18.53
N ASN A 104 4.95 -3.72 -18.34
CA ASN A 104 3.57 -3.58 -17.86
C ASN A 104 3.43 -3.66 -16.35
N PHE A 105 4.46 -4.07 -15.61
CA PHE A 105 4.39 -4.13 -14.14
C PHE A 105 4.14 -2.75 -13.54
N ARG A 106 3.33 -2.68 -12.49
CA ARG A 106 3.09 -1.46 -11.71
C ARG A 106 3.03 -1.76 -10.22
N PHE A 107 3.60 -0.85 -9.43
CA PHE A 107 3.43 -0.82 -7.98
C PHE A 107 2.66 0.45 -7.62
N LEU A 108 1.44 0.32 -7.11
CA LEU A 108 0.63 1.44 -6.63
C LEU A 108 0.68 1.49 -5.11
N HIS A 109 1.25 2.56 -4.57
CA HIS A 109 1.22 2.87 -3.14
C HIS A 109 0.05 3.80 -2.84
N VAL A 110 -0.89 3.32 -2.03
CA VAL A 110 -2.05 4.12 -1.59
C VAL A 110 -1.70 4.82 -0.30
N SER A 111 -1.61 6.16 -0.35
CA SER A 111 -1.32 7.04 0.76
C SER A 111 -2.53 7.91 1.12
N THR A 112 -2.30 8.96 1.86
CA THR A 112 -3.31 9.88 2.40
C THR A 112 -2.92 11.33 2.13
N ASP A 113 -3.90 12.22 2.02
CA ASP A 113 -3.70 13.67 1.97
C ASP A 113 -3.21 14.24 3.31
N GLU A 114 -3.36 13.52 4.42
CA GLU A 114 -2.84 13.94 5.72
C GLU A 114 -1.31 14.10 5.77
N VAL A 115 -0.59 13.56 4.78
CA VAL A 115 0.87 13.79 4.64
C VAL A 115 1.20 15.25 4.34
N PHE A 116 0.25 16.01 3.79
CA PHE A 116 0.40 17.43 3.48
C PHE A 116 0.03 18.35 4.66
N GLY A 117 -0.55 17.79 5.72
CA GLY A 117 -0.94 18.55 6.91
C GLY A 117 -2.44 18.77 7.02
N SER A 118 -2.82 19.99 7.46
CA SER A 118 -4.21 20.34 7.69
C SER A 118 -4.56 21.63 6.95
N LEU A 119 -5.79 21.72 6.44
CA LEU A 119 -6.32 22.93 5.81
C LEU A 119 -7.25 23.66 6.80
N GLY A 120 -7.12 24.99 6.83
CA GLY A 120 -8.04 25.88 7.51
C GLY A 120 -9.20 26.32 6.59
N PRO A 121 -10.20 27.02 7.15
CA PRO A 121 -11.27 27.61 6.35
C PRO A 121 -10.68 28.63 5.35
N GLY A 122 -10.87 28.39 4.06
CA GLY A 122 -10.40 29.28 2.99
C GLY A 122 -9.02 28.97 2.41
N ASP A 123 -8.33 27.94 2.92
CA ASP A 123 -7.08 27.48 2.31
C ASP A 123 -7.34 26.82 0.96
N ASP A 124 -6.37 26.94 0.06
CA ASP A 124 -6.39 26.22 -1.20
C ASP A 124 -6.25 24.72 -0.98
N LYS A 125 -6.84 23.93 -1.89
CA LYS A 125 -6.75 22.46 -1.85
C LYS A 125 -5.30 21.99 -2.04
N PHE A 126 -4.96 20.86 -1.44
CA PHE A 126 -3.70 20.17 -1.72
C PHE A 126 -3.58 19.78 -3.20
N THR A 127 -2.37 19.83 -3.70
CA THR A 127 -1.98 19.42 -5.05
C THR A 127 -0.75 18.53 -4.96
N GLU A 128 -0.34 17.98 -6.09
CA GLU A 128 0.89 17.17 -6.20
C GLU A 128 2.17 17.96 -5.87
N ASN A 129 2.10 19.30 -5.83
CA ASN A 129 3.20 20.19 -5.47
C ASN A 129 3.14 20.66 -4.01
N SER A 130 2.14 20.23 -3.23
CA SER A 130 2.02 20.58 -1.82
C SER A 130 3.18 19.99 -1.02
N GLN A 131 3.70 20.76 -0.07
CA GLN A 131 4.78 20.30 0.79
C GLN A 131 4.27 19.29 1.82
N TYR A 132 5.08 18.28 2.12
CA TYR A 132 4.81 17.33 3.20
C TYR A 132 4.94 18.01 4.55
N GLN A 133 3.86 18.02 5.33
CA GLN A 133 3.77 18.63 6.68
C GLN A 133 2.93 17.74 7.61
N PRO A 134 3.28 16.47 7.81
CA PRO A 134 2.46 15.53 8.58
C PRO A 134 2.38 15.94 10.05
N ASN A 135 1.16 15.94 10.62
CA ASN A 135 0.87 16.42 11.96
C ASN A 135 0.59 15.31 12.99
N SER A 136 0.64 14.05 12.60
CA SER A 136 0.42 12.89 13.49
C SER A 136 1.46 11.80 13.25
N PRO A 137 1.69 10.87 14.21
CA PRO A 137 2.54 9.70 13.97
C PRO A 137 2.07 8.84 12.81
N TYR A 138 0.75 8.72 12.59
CA TYR A 138 0.18 8.06 11.43
C TYR A 138 0.61 8.77 10.14
N SER A 139 0.29 10.05 9.97
CA SER A 139 0.62 10.79 8.75
C SER A 139 2.13 10.88 8.52
N ALA A 140 2.94 10.97 9.59
CA ALA A 140 4.40 10.91 9.49
C ALA A 140 4.89 9.55 8.98
N SER A 141 4.29 8.44 9.43
CA SER A 141 4.61 7.10 8.93
C SER A 141 4.23 6.91 7.47
N LYS A 142 3.08 7.46 7.05
CA LYS A 142 2.64 7.46 5.63
C LYS A 142 3.56 8.32 4.77
N ALA A 143 3.94 9.51 5.24
CA ALA A 143 4.93 10.35 4.54
C ALA A 143 6.27 9.64 4.38
N GLY A 144 6.73 8.90 5.39
CA GLY A 144 7.92 8.07 5.31
C GLY A 144 7.81 6.99 4.23
N SER A 145 6.67 6.31 4.15
CA SER A 145 6.43 5.30 3.11
C SER A 145 6.32 5.90 1.70
N ASP A 146 5.73 7.08 1.55
CA ASP A 146 5.68 7.81 0.27
C ASP A 146 7.09 8.16 -0.23
N HIS A 147 7.96 8.61 0.69
CA HIS A 147 9.35 8.89 0.35
C HIS A 147 10.13 7.63 -0.05
N LEU A 148 9.87 6.49 0.59
CA LEU A 148 10.44 5.21 0.17
C LEU A 148 9.94 4.84 -1.23
N ALA A 149 8.65 4.89 -1.49
CA ALA A 149 8.06 4.60 -2.79
C ALA A 149 8.68 5.48 -3.90
N ARG A 150 8.77 6.79 -3.66
CA ARG A 150 9.45 7.74 -4.54
C ARG A 150 10.93 7.39 -4.76
N ALA A 151 11.66 7.03 -3.70
CA ALA A 151 13.08 6.67 -3.79
C ALA A 151 13.29 5.43 -4.67
N TYR A 152 12.41 4.43 -4.59
CA TYR A 152 12.49 3.24 -5.44
C TYR A 152 12.30 3.55 -6.92
N PHE A 153 11.42 4.49 -7.26
CA PHE A 153 11.30 4.99 -8.64
C PHE A 153 12.57 5.69 -9.09
N HIS A 154 13.06 6.67 -8.33
CA HIS A 154 14.21 7.50 -8.76
C HIS A 154 15.55 6.76 -8.76
N THR A 155 15.75 5.85 -7.79
CA THR A 155 17.02 5.13 -7.63
C THR A 155 17.10 3.90 -8.53
N TYR A 156 15.99 3.16 -8.64
CA TYR A 156 16.01 1.86 -9.30
C TYR A 156 15.22 1.83 -10.62
N GLY A 157 14.50 2.89 -10.96
CA GLY A 157 13.62 2.92 -12.13
C GLY A 157 12.39 2.02 -12.01
N MET A 158 12.07 1.53 -10.80
CA MET A 158 10.90 0.69 -10.58
C MET A 158 9.62 1.49 -10.85
N PRO A 159 8.64 0.95 -11.60
CA PRO A 159 7.43 1.68 -11.99
C PRO A 159 6.44 1.81 -10.83
N VAL A 160 6.71 2.75 -9.92
CA VAL A 160 5.92 3.06 -8.74
C VAL A 160 5.02 4.26 -8.99
N LEU A 161 3.77 4.17 -8.53
CA LEU A 161 2.81 5.27 -8.46
C LEU A 161 2.43 5.48 -7.00
N VAL A 162 2.17 6.75 -6.63
CA VAL A 162 1.66 7.11 -5.29
C VAL A 162 0.36 7.88 -5.47
N THR A 163 -0.64 7.56 -4.65
CA THR A 163 -1.90 8.31 -4.59
C THR A 163 -2.13 8.81 -3.17
N ASN A 164 -2.47 10.08 -3.03
CA ASN A 164 -2.79 10.70 -1.75
C ASN A 164 -4.31 10.94 -1.69
N CYS A 165 -5.01 9.94 -1.16
CA CYS A 165 -6.47 9.99 -1.07
C CYS A 165 -6.92 10.78 0.16
N SER A 166 -7.98 11.56 0.03
CA SER A 166 -8.77 12.00 1.18
C SER A 166 -9.63 10.83 1.72
N ASN A 167 -10.47 11.09 2.70
CA ASN A 167 -11.32 10.06 3.29
C ASN A 167 -12.18 9.35 2.23
N ASN A 168 -12.05 8.04 2.18
CA ASN A 168 -12.84 7.20 1.30
C ASN A 168 -14.08 6.70 2.06
N TYR A 169 -15.22 6.69 1.39
CA TYR A 169 -16.50 6.20 1.93
C TYR A 169 -17.27 5.45 0.86
N GLY A 170 -18.14 4.55 1.30
CA GLY A 170 -18.95 3.73 0.40
C GLY A 170 -19.80 2.72 1.16
N PRO A 171 -20.59 1.91 0.46
CA PRO A 171 -21.32 0.81 1.07
C PRO A 171 -20.36 -0.28 1.54
N ARG A 172 -20.30 -0.50 2.86
CA ARG A 172 -19.49 -1.44 3.65
C ARG A 172 -18.18 -0.85 4.16
#